data_7ae7d67ea605c6bd760072834fa3b565
#
_entry.id   7ae7d67ea605c6bd760072834fa3b565
#
_cell.length_a   1.000
_cell.length_b   1.000
_cell.length_c   1.000
_cell.angle_alpha   90.00
_cell.angle_beta   90.00
_cell.angle_gamma   90.00
#
_symmetry.space_group_name_H-M   'P 1'
#
loop_
_entity.id
_entity.type
_entity.pdbx_description
1 polymer ?
#
loop_
_entity_poly.entity_id
_entity_poly.type
_entity_poly.pdbx_seq_one_letter_code
_entity_poly.pdbx_strand_id
1 'polypeptide(L)'
;MKNNQTSERIRRMVMLAMFTAMAYVVMLVIHIKVGFLTLDVKDAVITLCGLYFGPLSALIIAVVVPLLELATSDTGLYGLIMNILGSVSFSVTASLIYKYKKTLWGAIVALVSAAFAMVAVMLAANLFITPYYMGVTIILYL
;
A
#
# COMPACT_ATOMS: atom_id res chain seq x y z
N MET A 1 35.86 1.43 2.63
CA MET A 1 34.77 0.83 1.86
C MET A 1 33.57 0.37 2.73
N LYS A 2 33.79 -0.30 3.85
CA LYS A 2 32.68 -0.69 4.75
C LYS A 2 31.84 0.49 5.29
N ASN A 3 32.48 1.63 5.57
CA ASN A 3 31.81 2.80 6.13
C ASN A 3 30.79 3.44 5.18
N ASN A 4 31.04 3.41 3.87
CA ASN A 4 30.13 4.00 2.88
C ASN A 4 28.85 3.19 2.72
N GLN A 5 28.95 1.85 2.73
CA GLN A 5 27.77 0.97 2.64
C GLN A 5 26.87 1.08 3.87
N THR A 6 27.48 1.19 5.06
CA THR A 6 26.73 1.38 6.31
C THR A 6 26.04 2.73 6.32
N SER A 7 26.70 3.79 5.86
CA SER A 7 26.13 5.13 5.77
C SER A 7 24.95 5.18 4.79
N GLU A 8 25.05 4.52 3.63
CA GLU A 8 23.98 4.44 2.65
C GLU A 8 22.77 3.66 3.18
N ARG A 9 23.01 2.56 3.89
CA ARG A 9 21.93 1.78 4.53
C ARG A 9 21.20 2.60 5.58
N ILE A 10 21.92 3.29 6.45
CA ILE A 10 21.33 4.16 7.49
C ILE A 10 20.53 5.27 6.84
N ARG A 11 21.07 5.93 5.83
CA ARG A 11 20.38 6.98 5.10
C ARG A 11 19.09 6.48 4.46
N ARG A 12 19.12 5.31 3.84
CA ARG A 12 17.95 4.66 3.26
C ARG A 12 16.88 4.35 4.30
N MET A 13 17.28 3.78 5.44
CA MET A 13 16.37 3.47 6.54
C MET A 13 15.72 4.73 7.11
N VAL A 14 16.48 5.81 7.28
CA VAL A 14 15.96 7.10 7.74
C VAL A 14 14.95 7.67 6.76
N MET A 15 15.26 7.63 5.46
CA MET A 15 14.34 8.09 4.41
C MET A 15 13.05 7.27 4.38
N LEU A 16 13.15 5.95 4.49
CA LEU A 16 11.97 5.07 4.57
C LEU A 16 11.12 5.36 5.80
N ALA A 17 11.76 5.60 6.94
CA ALA A 17 11.06 5.97 8.17
C ALA A 17 10.33 7.31 8.01
N MET A 18 10.94 8.29 7.37
CA MET A 18 10.31 9.59 7.09
C MET A 18 9.10 9.44 6.16
N PHE A 19 9.22 8.66 5.09
CA PHE A 19 8.09 8.39 4.19
C PHE A 19 6.96 7.64 4.90
N THR A 20 7.29 6.69 5.75
CA THR A 20 6.31 5.96 6.56
C THR A 20 5.55 6.90 7.49
N ALA A 21 6.28 7.75 8.21
CA ALA A 21 5.68 8.75 9.09
C ALA A 21 4.79 9.72 8.31
N MET A 22 5.26 10.19 7.16
CA MET A 22 4.50 11.09 6.29
C MET A 22 3.21 10.43 5.79
N ALA A 23 3.29 9.19 5.32
CA ALA A 23 2.13 8.43 4.86
C ALA A 23 1.11 8.26 5.98
N TYR A 24 1.57 7.95 7.18
CA TYR A 24 0.69 7.80 8.35
C TYR A 24 0.00 9.11 8.75
N VAL A 25 0.76 10.22 8.79
CA VAL A 25 0.21 11.54 9.09
C VAL A 25 -0.80 11.98 8.04
N VAL A 26 -0.49 11.79 6.76
CA VAL A 26 -1.41 12.10 5.66
C VAL A 26 -2.70 11.30 5.78
N MET A 27 -2.60 10.03 6.13
CA MET A 27 -3.76 9.18 6.37
C MET A 27 -4.64 9.71 7.50
N LEU A 28 -4.04 10.15 8.61
CA LEU A 28 -4.78 10.70 9.74
C LEU A 28 -5.49 12.03 9.42
N VAL A 29 -4.83 12.86 8.63
CA VAL A 29 -5.34 14.21 8.29
C VAL A 29 -6.38 14.15 7.17
N ILE A 30 -6.11 13.35 6.14
CA ILE A 30 -6.95 13.27 4.94
C ILE A 30 -7.68 11.94 4.91
N HIS A 31 -8.74 11.84 5.69
CA HIS A 31 -9.63 10.69 5.67
C HIS A 31 -10.85 10.98 4.80
N ILE A 32 -10.66 10.94 3.48
CA ILE A 32 -11.75 11.16 2.53
C ILE A 32 -12.43 9.83 2.24
N LYS A 33 -13.59 9.64 2.83
CA LYS A 33 -14.47 8.52 2.51
C LYS A 33 -15.40 8.94 1.37
N VAL A 34 -15.11 8.46 0.18
CA VAL A 34 -16.01 8.64 -0.97
C VAL A 34 -16.70 7.30 -1.26
N GLY A 35 -17.82 7.07 -0.60
CA GLY A 35 -18.62 5.86 -0.78
C GLY A 35 -17.86 4.58 -0.45
N PHE A 36 -17.81 3.64 -1.40
CA PHE A 36 -17.08 2.38 -1.26
C PHE A 36 -15.59 2.48 -1.57
N LEU A 37 -15.15 3.59 -2.13
CA LEU A 37 -13.75 3.84 -2.47
C LEU A 37 -13.14 4.77 -1.43
N THR A 38 -12.37 4.19 -0.53
CA THR A 38 -11.42 4.97 0.26
C THR A 38 -10.22 5.23 -0.62
N LEU A 39 -10.18 6.40 -1.23
CA LEU A 39 -8.96 6.89 -1.87
C LEU A 39 -7.99 7.27 -0.76
N ASP A 40 -7.11 6.35 -0.45
CA ASP A 40 -6.08 6.56 0.55
C ASP A 40 -4.92 7.32 -0.07
N VAL A 41 -4.84 8.59 0.26
CA VAL A 41 -3.71 9.45 -0.16
C VAL A 41 -2.37 8.89 0.33
N LYS A 42 -2.38 8.06 1.38
CA LYS A 42 -1.19 7.36 1.85
C LYS A 42 -0.57 6.47 0.76
N ASP A 43 -1.40 5.83 -0.06
CA ASP A 43 -0.91 4.97 -1.15
C ASP A 43 -0.12 5.76 -2.19
N ALA A 44 -0.47 7.02 -2.42
CA ALA A 44 0.30 7.92 -3.26
C ALA A 44 1.70 8.17 -2.68
N VAL A 45 1.80 8.40 -1.38
CA VAL A 45 3.08 8.61 -0.69
C VAL A 45 3.92 7.33 -0.73
N ILE A 46 3.33 6.17 -0.47
CA ILE A 46 3.99 4.86 -0.54
C ILE A 46 4.49 4.61 -1.96
N THR A 47 3.68 4.90 -2.96
CA THR A 47 4.04 4.73 -4.38
C THR A 47 5.18 5.65 -4.77
N LEU A 48 5.17 6.92 -4.35
CA LEU A 48 6.27 7.83 -4.59
C LEU A 48 7.58 7.32 -4.00
N CYS A 49 7.52 6.79 -2.78
CA CYS A 49 8.69 6.16 -2.17
C CYS A 49 9.17 4.96 -2.99
N GLY A 50 8.25 4.13 -3.47
CA GLY A 50 8.55 2.98 -4.31
C GLY A 50 9.15 3.36 -5.66
N LEU A 51 8.67 4.43 -6.27
CA LEU A 51 9.22 4.95 -7.52
C LEU A 51 10.66 5.45 -7.34
N TYR A 52 10.94 6.03 -6.18
CA TYR A 52 12.27 6.59 -5.88
C TYR A 52 13.27 5.54 -5.41
N PHE A 53 12.87 4.67 -4.48
CA PHE A 53 13.75 3.69 -3.83
C PHE A 53 13.62 2.25 -4.38
N GLY A 54 12.61 1.97 -5.17
CA GLY A 54 12.36 0.67 -5.77
C GLY A 54 11.22 -0.12 -5.11
N PRO A 55 10.85 -1.27 -5.73
CA PRO A 55 9.67 -2.04 -5.32
C PRO A 55 9.79 -2.66 -3.92
N LEU A 56 11.00 -3.02 -3.49
CA LEU A 56 11.22 -3.59 -2.15
C LEU A 56 10.89 -2.58 -1.06
N SER A 57 11.27 -1.32 -1.24
CA SER A 57 10.96 -0.24 -0.32
C SER A 57 9.46 0.05 -0.26
N ALA A 58 8.80 0.04 -1.41
CA ALA A 58 7.34 0.16 -1.48
C ALA A 58 6.65 -0.98 -0.71
N LEU A 59 7.13 -2.21 -0.87
CA LEU A 59 6.59 -3.36 -0.17
C LEU A 59 6.70 -3.22 1.36
N ILE A 60 7.87 -2.82 1.84
CA ILE A 60 8.12 -2.64 3.28
C ILE A 60 7.16 -1.58 3.85
N ILE A 61 7.07 -0.42 3.23
CA ILE A 61 6.19 0.67 3.71
C ILE A 61 4.72 0.29 3.57
N ALA A 62 4.35 -0.38 2.49
CA ALA A 62 2.97 -0.83 2.26
C ALA A 62 2.49 -1.85 3.30
N VAL A 63 3.39 -2.55 3.97
CA VAL A 63 3.06 -3.43 5.09
C VAL A 63 3.09 -2.69 6.42
N VAL A 64 4.10 -1.85 6.64
CA VAL A 64 4.31 -1.15 7.93
C VAL A 64 3.20 -0.13 8.20
N VAL A 65 2.81 0.67 7.21
CA VAL A 65 1.78 1.72 7.39
C VAL A 65 0.43 1.14 7.80
N PRO A 66 -0.12 0.10 7.15
CA PRO A 66 -1.35 -0.53 7.61
C PRO A 66 -1.25 -1.16 9.00
N LEU A 67 -0.08 -1.69 9.38
CA LEU A 67 0.13 -2.20 10.74
C LEU A 67 0.03 -1.09 11.79
N LEU A 68 0.58 0.09 11.50
CA LEU A 68 0.42 1.27 12.35
C LEU A 68 -1.04 1.74 12.40
N GLU A 69 -1.72 1.67 11.26
CA GLU A 69 -3.13 2.02 11.14
C GLU A 69 -4.03 1.11 11.99
N LEU A 70 -3.65 -0.15 12.16
CA LEU A 70 -4.40 -1.11 12.99
C LEU A 70 -4.59 -0.60 14.42
N ALA A 71 -3.61 0.14 14.96
CA ALA A 71 -3.70 0.72 16.30
C ALA A 71 -4.80 1.78 16.43
N THR A 72 -5.20 2.41 15.32
CA THR A 72 -6.20 3.48 15.29
C THR A 72 -7.48 3.11 14.52
N SER A 73 -7.52 1.93 13.93
CA SER A 73 -8.62 1.47 13.08
C SER A 73 -9.59 0.59 13.85
N ASP A 74 -10.87 0.79 13.63
CA ASP A 74 -11.96 0.00 14.21
C ASP A 74 -12.31 -1.26 13.40
N THR A 75 -11.68 -1.43 12.21
CA THR A 75 -12.02 -2.51 11.27
C THR A 75 -11.40 -3.87 11.59
N GLY A 76 -10.45 -3.92 12.53
CA GLY A 76 -9.80 -5.14 12.97
C GLY A 76 -8.88 -5.79 11.93
N LEU A 77 -8.63 -7.10 12.10
CA LEU A 77 -7.72 -7.86 11.24
C LEU A 77 -8.19 -7.96 9.78
N TYR A 78 -9.50 -8.01 9.56
CA TYR A 78 -10.05 -8.08 8.21
C TYR A 78 -9.72 -6.82 7.40
N GLY A 79 -9.96 -5.65 7.98
CA GLY A 79 -9.59 -4.37 7.36
C GLY A 79 -8.08 -4.24 7.12
N LEU A 80 -7.26 -4.75 8.06
CA LEU A 80 -5.81 -4.79 7.93
C LEU A 80 -5.37 -5.59 6.71
N ILE A 81 -5.88 -6.80 6.55
CA ILE A 81 -5.52 -7.67 5.41
C ILE A 81 -5.91 -7.02 4.08
N MET A 82 -7.12 -6.49 3.98
CA MET A 82 -7.58 -5.81 2.77
C MET A 82 -6.74 -4.57 2.45
N ASN A 83 -6.38 -3.80 3.47
CA ASN A 83 -5.56 -2.61 3.33
C ASN A 83 -4.13 -2.95 2.86
N ILE A 84 -3.51 -3.97 3.45
CA ILE A 84 -2.20 -4.46 3.02
C ILE A 84 -2.24 -4.93 1.57
N LEU A 85 -3.23 -5.74 1.21
CA LEU A 85 -3.39 -6.25 -0.16
C LEU A 85 -3.53 -5.10 -1.18
N GLY A 86 -4.36 -4.12 -0.88
CA GLY A 86 -4.55 -2.95 -1.74
C GLY A 86 -3.27 -2.14 -1.91
N SER A 87 -2.65 -1.76 -0.80
CA SER A 87 -1.43 -0.93 -0.81
C SER A 87 -0.25 -1.66 -1.47
N VAL A 88 -0.05 -2.94 -1.16
CA VAL A 88 1.02 -3.74 -1.76
C VAL A 88 0.79 -3.88 -3.26
N SER A 89 -0.40 -4.27 -3.68
CA SER A 89 -0.71 -4.46 -5.10
C SER A 89 -0.48 -3.20 -5.90
N PHE A 90 -0.97 -2.07 -5.43
CA PHE A 90 -0.83 -0.79 -6.11
C PHE A 90 0.64 -0.34 -6.16
N SER A 91 1.28 -0.24 -5.01
CA SER A 91 2.61 0.35 -4.88
C SER A 91 3.70 -0.51 -5.52
N VAL A 92 3.66 -1.82 -5.32
CA VAL A 92 4.65 -2.74 -5.89
C VAL A 92 4.50 -2.81 -7.41
N THR A 93 3.27 -2.90 -7.93
CA THR A 93 3.03 -2.93 -9.38
C THR A 93 3.51 -1.65 -10.04
N ALA A 94 3.16 -0.48 -9.49
CA ALA A 94 3.62 0.80 -10.00
C ALA A 94 5.14 0.90 -9.99
N SER A 95 5.78 0.50 -8.90
CA SER A 95 7.23 0.56 -8.74
C SER A 95 7.95 -0.39 -9.69
N LEU A 96 7.43 -1.59 -9.90
CA LEU A 96 8.00 -2.57 -10.83
C LEU A 96 7.95 -2.06 -12.27
N ILE A 97 6.82 -1.54 -12.71
CA ILE A 97 6.66 -1.03 -14.08
C ILE A 97 7.55 0.21 -14.29
N TYR A 98 7.59 1.12 -13.33
CA TYR A 98 8.44 2.30 -13.41
C TYR A 98 9.93 1.94 -13.44
N LYS A 99 10.33 0.86 -12.76
CA LYS A 99 11.72 0.39 -12.78
C LYS A 99 12.20 0.05 -14.21
N TYR A 100 11.30 -0.46 -15.05
CA TYR A 100 11.63 -0.77 -16.45
C TYR A 100 11.65 0.45 -17.35
N LYS A 101 10.78 1.43 -17.13
CA LYS A 101 10.72 2.69 -17.91
C LYS A 101 10.71 3.89 -16.96
N LYS A 102 11.87 4.45 -16.70
CA LYS A 102 12.03 5.63 -15.83
C LYS A 102 11.77 6.93 -16.59
N THR A 103 10.60 7.06 -17.20
CA THR A 103 10.16 8.27 -17.91
C THR A 103 8.81 8.73 -17.37
N LEU A 104 8.43 9.97 -17.68
CA LEU A 104 7.13 10.50 -17.27
C LEU A 104 5.98 9.65 -17.82
N TRP A 105 6.06 9.23 -19.07
CA TRP A 105 5.09 8.30 -19.66
C TRP A 105 5.11 6.94 -19.00
N GLY A 106 6.29 6.43 -18.64
CA GLY A 106 6.46 5.21 -17.88
C GLY A 106 5.78 5.29 -16.52
N ALA A 107 5.86 6.43 -15.83
CA ALA A 107 5.18 6.66 -14.56
C ALA A 107 3.65 6.66 -14.73
N ILE A 108 3.12 7.32 -15.75
CA ILE A 108 1.68 7.34 -16.02
C ILE A 108 1.16 5.93 -16.33
N VAL A 109 1.84 5.19 -17.20
CA VAL A 109 1.49 3.80 -17.53
C VAL A 109 1.58 2.91 -16.29
N ALA A 110 2.61 3.11 -15.47
CA ALA A 110 2.79 2.37 -14.22
C ALA A 110 1.61 2.59 -13.27
N LEU A 111 1.19 3.83 -13.07
CA LEU A 111 0.08 4.16 -12.18
C LEU A 111 -1.26 3.62 -12.68
N VAL A 112 -1.53 3.73 -13.98
CA VAL A 112 -2.76 3.19 -14.58
C VAL A 112 -2.79 1.66 -14.46
N SER A 113 -1.69 1.00 -14.80
CA SER A 113 -1.57 -0.46 -14.68
C SER A 113 -1.70 -0.91 -13.23
N ALA A 114 -1.12 -0.16 -12.29
CA ALA A 114 -1.23 -0.43 -10.86
C ALA A 114 -2.67 -0.31 -10.36
N ALA A 115 -3.42 0.67 -10.84
CA ALA A 115 -4.83 0.83 -10.51
C ALA A 115 -5.66 -0.38 -10.97
N PHE A 116 -5.44 -0.85 -12.20
CA PHE A 116 -6.11 -2.07 -12.70
C PHE A 116 -5.71 -3.31 -11.89
N ALA A 117 -4.43 -3.47 -11.57
CA ALA A 117 -3.95 -4.57 -10.75
C ALA A 117 -4.56 -4.54 -9.36
N MET A 118 -4.64 -3.38 -8.73
CA MET A 118 -5.28 -3.19 -7.43
C MET A 118 -6.76 -3.61 -7.48
N VAL A 119 -7.50 -3.13 -8.47
CA VAL A 119 -8.91 -3.49 -8.63
C VAL A 119 -9.07 -5.00 -8.82
N ALA A 120 -8.25 -5.63 -9.65
CA ALA A 120 -8.27 -7.07 -9.88
C ALA A 120 -7.99 -7.86 -8.60
N VAL A 121 -6.96 -7.47 -7.85
CA VAL A 121 -6.60 -8.11 -6.58
C VAL A 121 -7.69 -7.91 -5.53
N MET A 122 -8.26 -6.72 -5.43
CA MET A 122 -9.34 -6.43 -4.49
C MET A 122 -10.62 -7.18 -4.83
N LEU A 123 -10.96 -7.32 -6.10
CA LEU A 123 -12.11 -8.15 -6.53
C LEU A 123 -11.87 -9.62 -6.21
N ALA A 124 -10.68 -10.15 -6.49
CA ALA A 124 -10.32 -11.52 -6.14
C ALA A 124 -10.35 -11.73 -4.62
N ALA A 125 -9.79 -10.81 -3.85
CA ALA A 125 -9.83 -10.86 -2.39
C ALA A 125 -11.26 -10.83 -1.86
N ASN A 126 -12.12 -9.97 -2.41
CA ASN A 126 -13.52 -9.93 -2.03
C ASN A 126 -14.26 -11.22 -2.36
N LEU A 127 -13.95 -11.85 -3.49
CA LEU A 127 -14.56 -13.13 -3.87
C LEU A 127 -14.16 -14.28 -2.95
N PHE A 128 -12.92 -14.27 -2.42
CA PHE A 128 -12.42 -15.32 -1.52
C PHE A 128 -12.68 -15.02 -0.05
N ILE A 129 -12.45 -13.79 0.38
CA ILE A 129 -12.49 -13.39 1.79
C ILE A 129 -13.93 -13.05 2.24
N THR A 130 -14.68 -12.34 1.41
CA THR A 130 -16.05 -11.91 1.74
C THR A 130 -17.03 -13.08 1.93
N PRO A 131 -17.06 -14.10 1.03
CA PRO A 131 -17.90 -15.28 1.28
C PRO A 131 -17.50 -16.04 2.53
N TYR A 132 -16.21 -16.12 2.84
CA TYR A 132 -15.72 -16.76 4.05
C TYR A 132 -16.17 -15.99 5.31
N TYR A 133 -16.09 -14.68 5.27
CA TYR A 133 -16.52 -13.80 6.35
C TYR A 133 -18.05 -13.74 6.47
N MET A 134 -18.75 -13.63 5.34
CA MET A 134 -20.22 -13.63 5.31
C MET A 134 -20.82 -15.03 5.48
N GLY A 135 -20.11 -16.08 5.07
CA GLY A 135 -20.53 -17.47 5.28
C GLY A 135 -20.77 -17.79 6.74
N VAL A 136 -19.91 -17.31 7.61
CA VAL A 136 -20.10 -17.40 9.06
C VAL A 136 -21.34 -16.62 9.50
N THR A 137 -21.58 -15.45 8.93
CA THR A 137 -22.72 -14.60 9.25
C THR A 137 -24.03 -15.24 8.75
N ILE A 138 -24.05 -15.78 7.54
CA ILE A 138 -25.23 -16.46 6.98
C ILE A 138 -25.57 -17.73 7.77
N ILE A 139 -24.58 -18.50 8.17
CA ILE A 139 -24.79 -19.71 9.00
C ILE A 139 -25.35 -19.33 10.36
N LEU A 140 -24.93 -18.19 10.92
CA LEU A 140 -25.48 -17.68 12.18
C LEU A 140 -26.92 -17.17 12.04
N TYR A 141 -27.35 -16.72 10.84
CA TYR A 141 -28.71 -16.25 10.58
C TYR A 141 -29.64 -17.34 10.04
N LEU A 142 -29.10 -18.48 9.66
CA LEU A 142 -29.88 -19.66 9.27
C LEU A 142 -30.03 -20.63 10.44
#